data_dbd3e49084167f5ebf5128c24b090719
#
_entry.id   dbd3e49084167f5ebf5128c24b090719
#
_cell.length_a   1.000
_cell.length_b   1.000
_cell.length_c   1.000
_cell.angle_alpha   90.00
_cell.angle_beta   90.00
_cell.angle_gamma   90.00
#
_symmetry.space_group_name_H-M   'P 1'
#
loop_
_entity.id
_entity.type
_entity.pdbx_description
1 polymer ?
#
loop_
_entity_poly.entity_id
_entity_poly.type
_entity_poly.pdbx_seq_one_letter_code
_entity_poly.pdbx_strand_id
1 'polypeptide(L)'
;MHIGRRIGLDDDRGVTVAVLFALVVIASVVVGYYVVFPPPNEAYNSLAILDTQQKAIDYPTVLVANKNSTFSVYVNATNHMNKEFNYRVETKITKTLPATFPNGLQVEPTYTYDFFLQDEKSNQTLVTVTENEVGSYAVV
;
A
#
# COMPACT_ATOMS: atom_id res chain seq x y z
N MET A 1 -30.62 52.88 12.57
CA MET A 1 -29.66 52.16 13.40
C MET A 1 -28.32 52.14 12.64
N HIS A 2 -27.32 53.02 13.01
CA HIS A 2 -26.10 53.24 12.24
C HIS A 2 -24.91 52.46 12.85
N ILE A 3 -24.99 51.15 12.86
CA ILE A 3 -23.91 50.30 13.38
C ILE A 3 -22.74 50.23 12.38
N GLY A 4 -23.02 50.30 11.04
CA GLY A 4 -22.01 50.22 9.99
C GLY A 4 -20.97 51.35 10.04
N ARG A 5 -21.36 52.54 10.44
CA ARG A 5 -20.46 53.70 10.48
C ARG A 5 -19.38 53.64 11.57
N ARG A 6 -19.55 52.78 12.58
CA ARG A 6 -18.58 52.59 13.67
C ARG A 6 -17.50 51.56 13.34
N ILE A 7 -17.71 50.73 12.32
CA ILE A 7 -16.81 49.64 11.96
C ILE A 7 -15.98 49.99 10.69
N GLY A 8 -16.22 51.18 10.10
CA GLY A 8 -15.45 51.64 8.92
C GLY A 8 -15.71 50.79 7.67
N LEU A 9 -16.89 50.14 7.55
CA LEU A 9 -17.27 49.31 6.41
C LEU A 9 -17.78 50.08 5.19
N ASP A 10 -17.91 51.42 5.34
CA ASP A 10 -18.39 52.28 4.26
C ASP A 10 -17.26 52.74 3.30
N ASP A 11 -16.02 52.36 3.55
CA ASP A 11 -14.85 52.65 2.76
C ASP A 11 -14.26 51.37 2.18
N ASP A 12 -13.75 51.36 0.93
CA ASP A 12 -13.12 50.23 0.25
C ASP A 12 -12.04 49.53 1.10
N ARG A 13 -11.34 50.31 1.92
CA ARG A 13 -10.36 49.77 2.88
C ARG A 13 -11.00 48.96 3.99
N GLY A 14 -12.14 49.42 4.52
CA GLY A 14 -12.89 48.74 5.58
C GLY A 14 -13.42 47.39 5.08
N VAL A 15 -13.94 47.37 3.84
CA VAL A 15 -14.39 46.13 3.18
C VAL A 15 -13.23 45.15 2.98
N THR A 16 -12.09 45.65 2.50
CA THR A 16 -10.88 44.82 2.31
C THR A 16 -10.40 44.19 3.61
N VAL A 17 -10.34 44.99 4.70
CA VAL A 17 -9.94 44.47 6.00
C VAL A 17 -10.93 43.45 6.54
N ALA A 18 -12.23 43.66 6.36
CA ALA A 18 -13.26 42.73 6.79
C ALA A 18 -13.15 41.37 6.03
N VAL A 19 -12.90 41.41 4.72
CA VAL A 19 -12.69 40.23 3.91
C VAL A 19 -11.42 39.48 4.35
N LEU A 20 -10.32 40.16 4.55
CA LEU A 20 -9.07 39.53 5.04
C LEU A 20 -9.26 38.89 6.40
N PHE A 21 -9.95 39.58 7.30
CA PHE A 21 -10.26 39.04 8.63
C PHE A 21 -11.13 37.78 8.55
N ALA A 22 -12.17 37.79 7.69
CA ALA A 22 -13.00 36.64 7.47
C ALA A 22 -12.19 35.43 6.90
N LEU A 23 -11.26 35.67 5.96
CA LEU A 23 -10.38 34.63 5.42
C LEU A 23 -9.46 34.04 6.50
N VAL A 24 -8.90 34.88 7.39
CA VAL A 24 -8.06 34.43 8.51
C VAL A 24 -8.88 33.56 9.47
N VAL A 25 -10.11 33.94 9.77
CA VAL A 25 -11.00 33.16 10.65
C VAL A 25 -11.31 31.81 10.01
N ILE A 26 -11.70 31.79 8.71
CA ILE A 26 -11.97 30.55 7.99
C ILE A 26 -10.74 29.65 7.98
N ALA A 27 -9.56 30.19 7.63
CA ALA A 27 -8.32 29.43 7.61
C ALA A 27 -7.99 28.85 8.99
N SER A 28 -8.19 29.62 10.06
CA SER A 28 -7.97 29.16 11.44
C SER A 28 -8.92 28.02 11.84
N VAL A 29 -10.18 28.10 11.42
CA VAL A 29 -11.17 27.03 11.67
C VAL A 29 -10.79 25.76 10.92
N VAL A 30 -10.38 25.88 9.65
CA VAL A 30 -9.96 24.72 8.84
C VAL A 30 -8.72 24.07 9.45
N VAL A 31 -7.70 24.85 9.78
CA VAL A 31 -6.48 24.32 10.41
C VAL A 31 -6.81 23.68 11.76
N GLY A 32 -7.62 24.36 12.59
CA GLY A 32 -8.07 23.81 13.88
C GLY A 32 -8.81 22.49 13.72
N TYR A 33 -9.67 22.38 12.72
CA TYR A 33 -10.39 21.15 12.42
C TYR A 33 -9.42 19.98 12.07
N TYR A 34 -8.45 20.20 11.18
CA TYR A 34 -7.47 19.17 10.82
C TYR A 34 -6.52 18.80 11.97
N VAL A 35 -6.26 19.71 12.88
CA VAL A 35 -5.43 19.41 14.07
C VAL A 35 -6.22 18.58 15.09
N VAL A 36 -7.50 18.91 15.30
CA VAL A 36 -8.34 18.19 16.29
C VAL A 36 -8.89 16.88 15.74
N PHE A 37 -9.18 16.84 14.44
CA PHE A 37 -9.72 15.68 13.73
C PHE A 37 -8.81 15.32 12.55
N PRO A 38 -7.58 14.83 12.81
CA PRO A 38 -6.72 14.39 11.71
C PRO A 38 -7.43 13.28 10.92
N PRO A 39 -7.34 13.28 9.59
CA PRO A 39 -7.90 12.21 8.79
C PRO A 39 -7.30 10.87 9.26
N PRO A 40 -8.11 9.81 9.37
CA PRO A 40 -7.60 8.50 9.74
C PRO A 40 -6.54 8.07 8.71
N ASN A 41 -5.41 7.55 9.19
CA ASN A 41 -4.43 6.93 8.31
C ASN A 41 -5.12 5.76 7.58
N GLU A 42 -5.04 5.75 6.25
CA GLU A 42 -5.56 4.64 5.48
C GLU A 42 -4.81 3.37 5.87
N ALA A 43 -5.55 2.37 6.33
CA ALA A 43 -4.98 1.08 6.70
C ALA A 43 -4.87 0.20 5.45
N TYR A 44 -3.67 -0.28 5.14
CA TYR A 44 -3.42 -1.16 4.01
C TYR A 44 -2.26 -2.13 4.29
N ASN A 45 -2.16 -3.14 3.45
CA ASN A 45 -0.99 -4.01 3.40
C ASN A 45 -0.31 -3.84 2.07
N SER A 46 1.00 -3.89 2.04
CA SER A 46 1.75 -3.94 0.80
C SER A 46 2.47 -5.27 0.64
N LEU A 47 2.49 -5.78 -0.59
CA LEU A 47 3.23 -6.96 -0.98
C LEU A 47 4.06 -6.61 -2.21
N ALA A 48 5.35 -6.85 -2.14
CA ALA A 48 6.26 -6.67 -3.25
C ALA A 48 7.04 -7.96 -3.53
N ILE A 49 7.16 -8.30 -4.81
CA ILE A 49 8.05 -9.37 -5.26
C ILE A 49 9.28 -8.70 -5.84
N LEU A 50 10.46 -9.16 -5.45
CA LEU A 50 11.74 -8.59 -5.84
C LEU A 50 12.65 -9.72 -6.35
N ASP A 51 13.53 -9.39 -7.29
CA ASP A 51 14.57 -10.30 -7.73
C ASP A 51 15.63 -10.54 -6.64
N THR A 52 16.66 -11.33 -6.93
CA THR A 52 17.78 -11.59 -6.01
C THR A 52 18.65 -10.37 -5.72
N GLN A 53 18.52 -9.29 -6.52
CA GLN A 53 19.14 -7.99 -6.31
C GLN A 53 18.23 -6.99 -5.60
N GLN A 54 17.07 -7.46 -5.12
CA GLN A 54 16.04 -6.65 -4.45
C GLN A 54 15.42 -5.56 -5.34
N LYS A 55 15.28 -5.87 -6.63
CA LYS A 55 14.64 -5.00 -7.62
C LYS A 55 13.38 -5.67 -8.16
N ALA A 56 12.38 -4.87 -8.53
CA ALA A 56 11.14 -5.35 -9.13
C ALA A 56 11.28 -5.48 -10.66
N ILE A 57 12.36 -6.09 -11.14
CA ILE A 57 12.72 -6.26 -12.56
C ILE A 57 13.39 -7.61 -12.78
N ASP A 58 13.52 -8.00 -14.05
CA ASP A 58 14.31 -9.15 -14.51
C ASP A 58 13.90 -10.51 -13.90
N TYR A 59 12.60 -10.70 -13.71
CA TYR A 59 12.11 -12.00 -13.28
C TYR A 59 12.36 -13.06 -14.35
N PRO A 60 12.85 -14.26 -13.98
CA PRO A 60 13.08 -15.32 -14.94
C PRO A 60 11.75 -15.79 -15.54
N THR A 61 11.66 -15.77 -16.86
CA THR A 61 10.47 -16.20 -17.61
C THR A 61 10.62 -17.58 -18.25
N VAL A 62 11.85 -18.08 -18.33
CA VAL A 62 12.17 -19.39 -18.91
C VAL A 62 13.17 -20.11 -18.02
N LEU A 63 12.83 -21.34 -17.67
CA LEU A 63 13.71 -22.25 -16.94
C LEU A 63 14.01 -23.48 -17.82
N VAL A 64 15.18 -24.07 -17.65
CA VAL A 64 15.59 -25.29 -18.36
C VAL A 64 15.52 -26.47 -17.42
N ALA A 65 14.62 -27.42 -17.72
CA ALA A 65 14.43 -28.60 -16.90
C ALA A 65 15.74 -29.36 -16.64
N ASN A 66 15.96 -29.78 -15.41
CA ASN A 66 17.13 -30.53 -14.93
C ASN A 66 18.49 -29.81 -15.07
N LYS A 67 18.53 -28.57 -15.53
CA LYS A 67 19.79 -27.82 -15.67
C LYS A 67 19.75 -26.45 -15.03
N ASN A 68 18.72 -25.69 -15.28
CA ASN A 68 18.48 -24.36 -14.69
C ASN A 68 16.99 -24.23 -14.42
N SER A 69 16.50 -25.11 -13.54
CA SER A 69 15.08 -25.26 -13.22
C SER A 69 14.65 -24.57 -11.93
N THR A 70 15.60 -23.83 -11.32
CA THR A 70 15.38 -23.15 -10.03
C THR A 70 15.58 -21.66 -10.19
N PHE A 71 14.68 -20.90 -9.59
CA PHE A 71 14.84 -19.47 -9.40
C PHE A 71 14.43 -19.06 -7.98
N SER A 72 14.90 -17.91 -7.57
CA SER A 72 14.56 -17.35 -6.25
C SER A 72 14.08 -15.92 -6.39
N VAL A 73 13.10 -15.56 -5.59
CA VAL A 73 12.58 -14.20 -5.47
C VAL A 73 12.43 -13.85 -4.00
N TYR A 74 12.58 -12.56 -3.69
CA TYR A 74 12.21 -12.04 -2.38
C TYR A 74 10.76 -11.61 -2.39
N VAL A 75 10.02 -12.03 -1.39
CA VAL A 75 8.67 -11.55 -1.11
C VAL A 75 8.75 -10.65 0.11
N ASN A 76 8.44 -9.38 -0.07
CA ASN A 76 8.43 -8.38 0.98
C ASN A 76 6.98 -8.00 1.31
N ALA A 77 6.57 -8.28 2.54
CA ALA A 77 5.26 -7.90 3.06
C ALA A 77 5.43 -6.80 4.11
N THR A 78 4.63 -5.75 4.02
CA THR A 78 4.64 -4.63 4.98
C THR A 78 3.26 -4.40 5.55
N ASN A 79 3.21 -4.20 6.85
CA ASN A 79 1.98 -3.90 7.58
C ASN A 79 1.83 -2.38 7.77
N HIS A 80 0.75 -1.80 7.21
CA HIS A 80 0.31 -0.42 7.43
C HIS A 80 -1.15 -0.40 7.94
N MET A 81 -1.50 -1.35 8.81
CA MET A 81 -2.88 -1.51 9.29
C MET A 81 -3.17 -0.75 10.59
N ASN A 82 -2.25 0.12 11.05
CA ASN A 82 -2.32 0.83 12.34
C ASN A 82 -2.40 -0.09 13.57
N LYS A 83 -2.08 -1.36 13.41
CA LYS A 83 -2.01 -2.38 14.46
C LYS A 83 -1.22 -3.60 14.01
N GLU A 84 -0.88 -4.45 14.95
CA GLU A 84 -0.16 -5.70 14.70
C GLU A 84 -1.06 -6.80 14.13
N PHE A 85 -0.48 -7.64 13.25
CA PHE A 85 -1.17 -8.78 12.65
C PHE A 85 -0.24 -9.98 12.44
N ASN A 86 -0.85 -11.17 12.42
CA ASN A 86 -0.23 -12.36 11.89
C ASN A 86 -0.47 -12.41 10.37
N TYR A 87 0.60 -12.64 9.63
CA TYR A 87 0.60 -12.74 8.18
C TYR A 87 0.96 -14.15 7.76
N ARG A 88 0.34 -14.57 6.67
CA ARG A 88 0.69 -15.79 5.96
C ARG A 88 0.94 -15.46 4.49
N VAL A 89 2.13 -15.78 4.01
CA VAL A 89 2.47 -15.74 2.59
C VAL A 89 2.43 -17.16 2.05
N GLU A 90 1.60 -17.37 1.05
CA GLU A 90 1.48 -18.65 0.34
C GLU A 90 2.03 -18.50 -1.07
N THR A 91 2.88 -19.42 -1.48
CA THR A 91 3.34 -19.51 -2.86
C THR A 91 2.67 -20.72 -3.50
N LYS A 92 1.96 -20.49 -4.60
CA LYS A 92 1.23 -21.50 -5.36
C LYS A 92 1.77 -21.60 -6.77
N ILE A 93 1.98 -22.81 -7.24
CA ILE A 93 2.45 -23.10 -8.59
C ILE A 93 1.32 -23.79 -9.35
N THR A 94 0.96 -23.29 -10.52
CA THR A 94 -0.12 -23.86 -11.34
C THR A 94 0.18 -23.79 -12.82
N LYS A 95 -0.30 -24.77 -13.57
CA LYS A 95 -0.26 -24.78 -15.05
C LYS A 95 -1.38 -23.95 -15.68
N THR A 96 -2.42 -23.63 -14.92
CA THR A 96 -3.60 -22.91 -15.43
C THR A 96 -3.98 -21.80 -14.47
N LEU A 97 -3.99 -20.55 -14.96
CA LEU A 97 -4.53 -19.42 -14.23
C LEU A 97 -6.00 -19.23 -14.60
N PRO A 98 -6.92 -19.21 -13.64
CA PRO A 98 -8.30 -18.81 -13.92
C PRO A 98 -8.36 -17.32 -14.28
N ALA A 99 -9.35 -16.93 -15.08
CA ALA A 99 -9.53 -15.54 -15.51
C ALA A 99 -9.83 -14.57 -14.34
N THR A 100 -10.33 -15.10 -13.23
CA THR A 100 -10.67 -14.33 -12.02
C THR A 100 -10.28 -15.12 -10.76
N PHE A 101 -9.93 -14.42 -9.70
CA PHE A 101 -9.58 -15.01 -8.40
C PHE A 101 -10.53 -14.50 -7.30
N PRO A 102 -11.83 -14.82 -7.33
CA PRO A 102 -12.80 -14.25 -6.39
C PRO A 102 -12.51 -14.58 -4.92
N ASN A 103 -11.88 -15.75 -4.67
CA ASN A 103 -11.52 -16.23 -3.33
C ASN A 103 -10.05 -16.72 -3.26
N GLY A 104 -9.18 -16.13 -4.10
CA GLY A 104 -7.82 -16.60 -4.28
C GLY A 104 -7.73 -17.84 -5.18
N LEU A 105 -6.50 -18.25 -5.46
CA LEU A 105 -6.23 -19.44 -6.29
C LEU A 105 -6.50 -20.71 -5.46
N GLN A 106 -7.45 -21.54 -5.90
CA GLN A 106 -7.84 -22.80 -5.25
C GLN A 106 -6.86 -23.94 -5.61
N VAL A 107 -5.60 -23.76 -5.29
CA VAL A 107 -4.51 -24.72 -5.43
C VAL A 107 -3.81 -24.79 -4.07
N GLU A 108 -3.40 -25.98 -3.67
CA GLU A 108 -2.62 -26.14 -2.44
C GLU A 108 -1.31 -25.35 -2.53
N PRO A 109 -0.95 -24.63 -1.46
CA PRO A 109 0.29 -23.87 -1.45
C PRO A 109 1.49 -24.81 -1.47
N THR A 110 2.45 -24.50 -2.33
CA THR A 110 3.74 -25.21 -2.38
C THR A 110 4.65 -24.79 -1.25
N TYR A 111 4.61 -23.50 -0.89
CA TYR A 111 5.35 -22.95 0.23
C TYR A 111 4.42 -22.06 1.06
N THR A 112 4.60 -22.08 2.37
CA THR A 112 3.84 -21.25 3.32
C THR A 112 4.81 -20.68 4.35
N TYR A 113 4.70 -19.36 4.59
CA TYR A 113 5.51 -18.64 5.55
C TYR A 113 4.57 -17.85 6.48
N ASP A 114 4.61 -18.16 7.76
CA ASP A 114 3.86 -17.46 8.79
C ASP A 114 4.80 -16.54 9.58
N PHE A 115 4.39 -15.29 9.78
CA PHE A 115 5.14 -14.31 10.56
C PHE A 115 4.23 -13.25 11.17
N PHE A 116 4.71 -12.65 12.24
CA PHE A 116 4.03 -11.58 12.95
C PHE A 116 4.67 -10.24 12.57
N LEU A 117 3.85 -9.23 12.25
CA LEU A 117 4.30 -7.87 11.98
C LEU A 117 3.60 -6.87 12.86
N GLN A 118 4.38 -6.05 13.54
CA GLN A 118 3.90 -4.81 14.13
C GLN A 118 3.54 -3.81 13.03
N ASP A 119 2.81 -2.77 13.41
CA ASP A 119 2.52 -1.67 12.50
C ASP A 119 3.81 -1.02 11.96
N GLU A 120 3.78 -0.61 10.69
CA GLU A 120 4.92 -0.02 9.96
C GLU A 120 6.16 -0.94 9.88
N LYS A 121 6.00 -2.24 10.06
CA LYS A 121 7.10 -3.22 9.91
C LYS A 121 6.94 -4.07 8.67
N SER A 122 8.08 -4.49 8.14
CA SER A 122 8.19 -5.36 6.97
C SER A 122 8.88 -6.67 7.33
N ASN A 123 8.52 -7.73 6.61
CA ASN A 123 9.26 -8.97 6.58
C ASN A 123 9.61 -9.32 5.13
N GLN A 124 10.84 -9.71 4.90
CA GLN A 124 11.34 -10.14 3.60
C GLN A 124 11.71 -11.62 3.66
N THR A 125 11.06 -12.41 2.83
CA THR A 125 11.27 -13.86 2.77
C THR A 125 11.81 -14.25 1.40
N LEU A 126 12.87 -15.07 1.36
CA LEU A 126 13.38 -15.65 0.12
C LEU A 126 12.55 -16.90 -0.23
N VAL A 127 11.89 -16.85 -1.35
CA VAL A 127 11.14 -17.97 -1.93
C VAL A 127 11.95 -18.56 -3.08
N THR A 128 12.26 -19.86 -2.99
CA THR A 128 12.97 -20.58 -4.05
C THR A 128 12.01 -21.58 -4.69
N VAL A 129 11.84 -21.47 -5.98
CA VAL A 129 10.94 -22.32 -6.78
C VAL A 129 11.78 -23.19 -7.70
N THR A 130 11.52 -24.49 -7.69
CA THR A 130 12.14 -25.47 -8.61
C THR A 130 11.05 -26.21 -9.36
N GLU A 131 11.15 -26.24 -10.70
CA GLU A 131 10.24 -26.97 -11.55
C GLU A 131 11.03 -27.72 -12.63
N ASN A 132 10.89 -29.04 -12.66
CA ASN A 132 11.62 -29.90 -13.58
C ASN A 132 10.72 -30.49 -14.69
N GLU A 133 9.41 -30.37 -14.56
CA GLU A 133 8.50 -30.78 -15.60
C GLU A 133 8.42 -29.74 -16.72
N VAL A 134 8.37 -30.21 -17.95
CA VAL A 134 8.19 -29.33 -19.11
C VAL A 134 6.76 -28.80 -19.16
N GLY A 135 6.59 -27.53 -19.27
CA GLY A 135 5.27 -26.89 -19.34
C GLY A 135 5.34 -25.38 -19.13
N SER A 136 4.18 -24.74 -19.22
CA SER A 136 3.99 -23.33 -18.82
C SER A 136 3.40 -23.30 -17.43
N TYR A 137 4.01 -22.54 -16.54
CA TYR A 137 3.61 -22.41 -15.16
C TYR A 137 3.39 -20.96 -14.78
N ALA A 138 2.48 -20.73 -13.88
CA ALA A 138 2.34 -19.49 -13.15
C ALA A 138 2.70 -19.71 -11.68
N VAL A 139 3.46 -18.78 -11.10
CA VAL A 139 3.77 -18.71 -9.68
C VAL A 139 3.00 -17.53 -9.11
N VAL A 140 2.16 -17.79 -8.12
CA VAL A 140 1.25 -16.83 -7.52
C VAL A 140 1.45 -16.75 -6.01
#